data_e7173f13a0d3f55f53bd8a58a5ce91e4
#
_entry.id   e7173f13a0d3f55f53bd8a58a5ce91e4
#
_cell.length_a   1.000
_cell.length_b   1.000
_cell.length_c   1.000
_cell.angle_alpha   90.00
_cell.angle_beta   90.00
_cell.angle_gamma   90.00
#
_symmetry.space_group_name_H-M   'P 1'
#
loop_
_entity.id
_entity.type
_entity.pdbx_description
1 polymer ?
#
loop_
_entity_poly.entity_id
_entity_poly.type
_entity_poly.pdbx_seq_one_letter_code
_entity_poly.pdbx_strand_id
1 'polypeptide(L)'
;ISYACATLYMLLLLGRFLRRDFDALCDSPVRFIIEIGVSYGLYYLSNLVVVGILVALNRLDNPNNGAVIDMALNNRRQIFIMTVFMAPLVEELMFRAGIFGLLRRYNRPVAYAVSMLLFSVYHIWGYAMGNPSNWIYIIQYLPVSFLLCRCYERCNSIWGSIGLHMLVNAVSMWAIKPRGLALSCPGVAGSVA
;
A
#
# COMPACT_ATOMS: atom_id res chain seq x y z
N ILE A 1 17.59 -0.55 -5.65
CA ILE A 1 18.31 -1.85 -5.70
C ILE A 1 17.70 -2.83 -4.69
N SER A 2 17.47 -2.44 -3.42
CA SER A 2 16.98 -3.34 -2.36
C SER A 2 15.65 -4.03 -2.67
N TYR A 3 14.63 -3.32 -3.17
CA TYR A 3 13.36 -3.95 -3.54
C TYR A 3 13.49 -4.91 -4.74
N ALA A 4 14.34 -4.61 -5.72
CA ALA A 4 14.55 -5.51 -6.85
C ALA A 4 15.21 -6.83 -6.38
N CYS A 5 16.24 -6.75 -5.53
CA CYS A 5 16.88 -7.94 -4.95
C CYS A 5 15.90 -8.73 -4.07
N ALA A 6 15.10 -8.06 -3.23
CA ALA A 6 14.09 -8.71 -2.39
C ALA A 6 13.02 -9.40 -3.25
N THR A 7 12.54 -8.75 -4.30
CA THR A 7 11.58 -9.32 -5.26
C THR A 7 12.14 -10.58 -5.91
N LEU A 8 13.34 -10.51 -6.45
CA LEU A 8 14.00 -11.66 -7.06
C LEU A 8 14.17 -12.82 -6.07
N TYR A 9 14.64 -12.52 -4.86
CA TYR A 9 14.80 -13.52 -3.80
C TYR A 9 13.47 -14.18 -3.44
N MET A 10 12.40 -13.39 -3.25
CA MET A 10 11.06 -13.92 -2.95
C MET A 10 10.48 -14.76 -4.09
N LEU A 11 10.69 -14.35 -5.35
CA LEU A 11 10.26 -15.12 -6.51
C LEU A 11 10.99 -16.47 -6.61
N LEU A 12 12.28 -16.50 -6.33
CA LEU A 12 13.07 -17.73 -6.33
C LEU A 12 12.64 -18.65 -5.17
N LEU A 13 12.43 -18.11 -3.99
CA LEU A 13 12.09 -18.87 -2.79
C LEU A 13 10.63 -19.37 -2.81
N LEU A 14 9.69 -18.52 -3.19
CA LEU A 14 8.25 -18.75 -3.09
C LEU A 14 7.55 -18.92 -4.44
N GLY A 15 8.29 -19.08 -5.54
CA GLY A 15 7.73 -19.19 -6.88
C GLY A 15 6.75 -20.37 -7.04
N ARG A 16 7.03 -21.52 -6.40
CA ARG A 16 6.10 -22.66 -6.38
C ARG A 16 4.79 -22.36 -5.63
N PHE A 17 4.87 -21.61 -4.53
CA PHE A 17 3.71 -21.15 -3.78
C PHE A 17 2.88 -20.18 -4.61
N LEU A 18 3.53 -19.17 -5.20
CA LEU A 18 2.86 -18.18 -6.07
C LEU A 18 2.16 -18.83 -7.25
N ARG A 19 2.81 -19.79 -7.91
CA ARG A 19 2.22 -20.51 -9.05
C ARG A 19 1.00 -21.32 -8.63
N ARG A 20 1.10 -22.11 -7.57
CA ARG A 20 -0.04 -22.88 -7.06
C ARG A 20 -1.21 -21.99 -6.64
N ASP A 21 -0.91 -20.86 -6.01
CA ASP A 21 -1.91 -19.92 -5.54
C ASP A 21 -2.54 -19.11 -6.68
N PHE A 22 -1.85 -19.05 -7.85
CA PHE A 22 -2.36 -18.46 -9.07
C PHE A 22 -3.49 -19.30 -9.72
N ASP A 23 -3.46 -20.60 -9.56
CA ASP A 23 -4.50 -21.48 -10.07
C ASP A 23 -5.87 -21.10 -9.49
N ALA A 24 -5.93 -20.72 -8.21
CA ALA A 24 -7.18 -20.26 -7.58
C ALA A 24 -7.73 -18.97 -8.21
N LEU A 25 -6.87 -18.08 -8.72
CA LEU A 25 -7.28 -16.90 -9.48
C LEU A 25 -7.86 -17.30 -10.85
N CYS A 26 -7.21 -18.25 -11.53
CA CYS A 26 -7.68 -18.75 -12.83
C CYS A 26 -9.04 -19.47 -12.73
N ASP A 27 -9.26 -20.20 -11.62
CA ASP A 27 -10.51 -20.93 -11.39
C ASP A 27 -11.72 -20.02 -11.11
N SER A 28 -11.49 -18.83 -10.56
CA SER A 28 -12.56 -17.93 -10.15
C SER A 28 -12.23 -16.43 -10.34
N PRO A 29 -11.89 -15.98 -11.55
CA PRO A 29 -11.42 -14.61 -11.80
C PRO A 29 -12.45 -13.54 -11.43
N VAL A 30 -13.74 -13.80 -11.67
CA VAL A 30 -14.84 -12.88 -11.33
C VAL A 30 -14.90 -12.62 -9.83
N ARG A 31 -14.72 -13.66 -9.02
CA ARG A 31 -14.67 -13.52 -7.55
C ARG A 31 -13.53 -12.61 -7.12
N PHE A 32 -12.34 -12.75 -7.72
CA PHE A 32 -11.21 -11.88 -7.43
C PHE A 32 -11.51 -10.42 -7.77
N ILE A 33 -12.07 -10.15 -8.94
CA ILE A 33 -12.44 -8.79 -9.36
C ILE A 33 -13.43 -8.18 -8.36
N ILE A 34 -14.48 -8.93 -7.99
CA ILE A 34 -15.49 -8.47 -7.03
C ILE A 34 -14.87 -8.19 -5.66
N GLU A 35 -14.08 -9.12 -5.10
CA GLU A 35 -13.48 -8.97 -3.77
C GLU A 35 -12.44 -7.84 -3.72
N ILE A 36 -11.66 -7.65 -4.77
CA ILE A 36 -10.74 -6.51 -4.90
C ILE A 36 -11.54 -5.21 -4.98
N GLY A 37 -12.58 -5.14 -5.82
CA GLY A 37 -13.42 -3.96 -5.97
C GLY A 37 -14.12 -3.57 -4.67
N VAL A 38 -14.74 -4.53 -3.98
CA VAL A 38 -15.39 -4.31 -2.68
C VAL A 38 -14.36 -3.85 -1.63
N SER A 39 -13.20 -4.52 -1.56
CA SER A 39 -12.16 -4.15 -0.59
C SER A 39 -11.57 -2.77 -0.88
N TYR A 40 -11.41 -2.40 -2.16
CA TYR A 40 -10.98 -1.07 -2.55
C TYR A 40 -12.02 0.02 -2.18
N GLY A 41 -13.30 -0.24 -2.41
CA GLY A 41 -14.37 0.68 -1.99
C GLY A 41 -14.40 0.89 -0.48
N LEU A 42 -14.27 -0.19 0.31
CA LEU A 42 -14.17 -0.12 1.77
C LEU A 42 -12.90 0.61 2.23
N TYR A 43 -11.77 0.40 1.53
CA TYR A 43 -10.54 1.16 1.78
C TYR A 43 -10.75 2.65 1.58
N TYR A 44 -11.36 3.03 0.46
CA TYR A 44 -11.62 4.44 0.15
C TYR A 44 -12.48 5.11 1.24
N LEU A 45 -13.57 4.45 1.66
CA LEU A 45 -14.45 4.95 2.72
C LEU A 45 -13.72 5.06 4.07
N SER A 46 -12.96 4.04 4.46
CA SER A 46 -12.20 4.08 5.71
C SER A 46 -11.08 5.12 5.67
N ASN A 47 -10.46 5.32 4.51
CA ASN A 47 -9.43 6.34 4.33
C ASN A 47 -10.00 7.77 4.46
N LEU A 48 -11.22 8.03 3.99
CA LEU A 48 -11.89 9.31 4.21
C LEU A 48 -12.05 9.62 5.70
N VAL A 49 -12.42 8.62 6.51
CA VAL A 49 -12.54 8.79 7.97
C VAL A 49 -11.17 9.09 8.59
N VAL A 50 -10.14 8.33 8.21
CA VAL A 50 -8.78 8.52 8.74
C VAL A 50 -8.23 9.89 8.36
N VAL A 51 -8.40 10.30 7.11
CA VAL A 51 -7.99 11.65 6.65
C VAL A 51 -8.75 12.72 7.43
N GLY A 52 -10.05 12.57 7.65
CA GLY A 52 -10.84 13.49 8.48
C GLY A 52 -10.29 13.63 9.90
N ILE A 53 -9.89 12.53 10.54
CA ILE A 53 -9.24 12.54 11.85
C ILE A 53 -7.91 13.30 11.80
N LEU A 54 -7.07 13.01 10.80
CA LEU A 54 -5.76 13.66 10.67
C LEU A 54 -5.88 15.16 10.37
N VAL A 55 -6.89 15.57 9.57
CA VAL A 55 -7.22 16.99 9.36
C VAL A 55 -7.58 17.67 10.69
N ALA A 56 -8.46 17.06 11.47
CA ALA A 56 -8.87 17.59 12.78
C ALA A 56 -7.71 17.72 13.77
N LEU A 57 -6.69 16.87 13.62
CA LEU A 57 -5.47 16.89 14.44
C LEU A 57 -4.34 17.75 13.87
N ASN A 58 -4.53 18.40 12.71
CA ASN A 58 -3.50 19.14 11.95
C ASN A 58 -2.27 18.24 11.64
N ARG A 59 -2.51 17.00 11.21
CA ARG A 59 -1.48 15.97 10.95
C ARG A 59 -1.64 15.33 9.57
N LEU A 60 -1.60 16.14 8.49
CA LEU A 60 -1.72 15.63 7.12
C LEU A 60 -0.40 15.15 6.52
N ASP A 61 0.73 15.67 7.00
CA ASP A 61 2.05 15.46 6.41
C ASP A 61 2.67 14.14 6.89
N ASN A 62 2.21 13.02 6.33
CA ASN A 62 2.82 11.73 6.58
C ASN A 62 4.20 11.66 5.90
N PRO A 63 5.29 11.48 6.68
CA PRO A 63 6.65 11.52 6.13
C PRO A 63 6.95 10.39 5.15
N ASN A 64 6.34 9.21 5.31
CA ASN A 64 6.49 8.12 4.36
C ASN A 64 5.87 8.46 3.00
N ASN A 65 4.65 9.02 3.02
CA ASN A 65 3.99 9.46 1.79
C ASN A 65 4.78 10.60 1.12
N GLY A 66 5.27 11.55 1.91
CA GLY A 66 6.13 12.64 1.43
C GLY A 66 7.37 12.12 0.71
N ALA A 67 8.08 11.15 1.32
CA ALA A 67 9.25 10.54 0.71
C ALA A 67 8.96 9.85 -0.63
N VAL A 68 7.83 9.11 -0.72
CA VAL A 68 7.40 8.47 -1.98
C VAL A 68 7.06 9.53 -3.05
N ILE A 69 6.38 10.60 -2.67
CA ILE A 69 6.05 11.72 -3.57
C ILE A 69 7.33 12.36 -4.10
N ASP A 70 8.28 12.71 -3.24
CA ASP A 70 9.54 13.33 -3.64
C ASP A 70 10.36 12.44 -4.57
N MET A 71 10.46 11.15 -4.26
CA MET A 71 11.11 10.19 -5.15
C MET A 71 10.40 10.09 -6.51
N ALA A 72 9.06 10.07 -6.52
CA ALA A 72 8.26 9.97 -7.75
C ALA A 72 8.37 11.23 -8.63
N LEU A 73 8.50 12.41 -8.03
CA LEU A 73 8.72 13.66 -8.76
C LEU A 73 10.09 13.70 -9.45
N ASN A 74 11.10 13.02 -8.87
CA ASN A 74 12.45 12.96 -9.43
C ASN A 74 12.61 11.82 -10.45
N ASN A 75 11.97 10.67 -10.23
CA ASN A 75 12.12 9.49 -11.08
C ASN A 75 10.83 8.64 -11.15
N ARG A 76 9.80 9.20 -11.81
CA ARG A 76 8.45 8.65 -11.84
C ARG A 76 8.39 7.18 -12.29
N ARG A 77 9.10 6.84 -13.38
CA ARG A 77 9.02 5.49 -13.96
C ARG A 77 9.55 4.41 -13.01
N GLN A 78 10.72 4.67 -12.42
CA GLN A 78 11.35 3.69 -11.51
C GLN A 78 10.53 3.53 -10.23
N ILE A 79 10.08 4.65 -9.66
CA ILE A 79 9.28 4.64 -8.43
C ILE A 79 7.92 4.01 -8.68
N PHE A 80 7.29 4.24 -9.83
CA PHE A 80 6.05 3.55 -10.20
C PHE A 80 6.24 2.02 -10.22
N ILE A 81 7.27 1.51 -10.90
CA ILE A 81 7.53 0.07 -10.95
C ILE A 81 7.80 -0.49 -9.55
N MET A 82 8.61 0.21 -8.76
CA MET A 82 8.93 -0.20 -7.40
C MET A 82 7.68 -0.22 -6.50
N THR A 83 6.92 0.85 -6.49
CA THR A 83 5.79 1.04 -5.56
C THR A 83 4.57 0.21 -5.96
N VAL A 84 4.31 0.08 -7.27
CA VAL A 84 3.09 -0.60 -7.74
C VAL A 84 3.28 -2.10 -7.88
N PHE A 85 4.47 -2.58 -8.22
CA PHE A 85 4.68 -4.01 -8.49
C PHE A 85 5.61 -4.68 -7.46
N MET A 86 6.81 -4.13 -7.24
CA MET A 86 7.81 -4.82 -6.43
C MET A 86 7.47 -4.79 -4.94
N ALA A 87 7.14 -3.64 -4.39
CA ALA A 87 6.83 -3.51 -2.98
C ALA A 87 5.60 -4.34 -2.58
N PRO A 88 4.43 -4.26 -3.26
CA PRO A 88 3.29 -5.10 -2.95
C PRO A 88 3.60 -6.60 -2.97
N LEU A 89 4.37 -7.08 -3.95
CA LEU A 89 4.74 -8.49 -4.01
C LEU A 89 5.52 -8.93 -2.77
N VAL A 90 6.58 -8.20 -2.42
CA VAL A 90 7.43 -8.52 -1.26
C VAL A 90 6.64 -8.41 0.05
N GLU A 91 5.89 -7.33 0.20
CA GLU A 91 5.17 -7.03 1.43
C GLU A 91 4.01 -8.01 1.66
N GLU A 92 3.23 -8.35 0.64
CA GLU A 92 2.15 -9.31 0.79
C GLU A 92 2.67 -10.72 1.09
N LEU A 93 3.77 -11.15 0.46
CA LEU A 93 4.40 -12.42 0.78
C LEU A 93 4.89 -12.46 2.23
N MET A 94 5.43 -11.35 2.74
CA MET A 94 5.91 -11.27 4.12
C MET A 94 4.76 -11.19 5.14
N PHE A 95 3.85 -10.24 4.96
CA PHE A 95 2.82 -9.95 5.96
C PHE A 95 1.60 -10.86 5.84
N ARG A 96 1.16 -11.23 4.62
CA ARG A 96 -0.07 -12.02 4.42
C ARG A 96 0.23 -13.50 4.27
N ALA A 97 1.12 -13.91 3.39
CA ALA A 97 1.46 -15.33 3.28
C ALA A 97 2.25 -15.81 4.51
N GLY A 98 3.24 -15.05 4.97
CA GLY A 98 4.06 -15.36 6.12
C GLY A 98 3.28 -15.18 7.44
N ILE A 99 3.21 -13.95 7.95
CA ILE A 99 2.72 -13.66 9.31
C ILE A 99 1.26 -14.04 9.48
N PHE A 100 0.37 -13.44 8.67
CA PHE A 100 -1.07 -13.68 8.77
C PHE A 100 -1.41 -15.15 8.46
N GLY A 101 -0.85 -15.70 7.39
CA GLY A 101 -1.11 -17.07 6.95
C GLY A 101 -0.71 -18.13 7.97
N LEU A 102 0.37 -17.91 8.71
CA LEU A 102 0.79 -18.78 9.81
C LEU A 102 -0.12 -18.63 11.04
N LEU A 103 -0.34 -17.39 11.50
CA LEU A 103 -1.07 -17.13 12.73
C LEU A 103 -2.55 -17.46 12.63
N ARG A 104 -3.20 -17.29 11.46
CA ARG A 104 -4.63 -17.55 11.28
C ARG A 104 -5.02 -19.02 11.50
N ARG A 105 -4.04 -19.93 11.42
CA ARG A 105 -4.25 -21.37 11.70
C ARG A 105 -4.50 -21.64 13.18
N TYR A 106 -4.01 -20.77 14.06
CA TYR A 106 -4.13 -20.88 15.51
C TYR A 106 -5.20 -19.96 16.06
N ASN A 107 -5.14 -18.66 15.68
CA ASN A 107 -6.08 -17.66 16.17
C ASN A 107 -6.26 -16.55 15.10
N ARG A 108 -7.45 -16.53 14.49
CA ARG A 108 -7.77 -15.59 13.43
C ARG A 108 -7.76 -14.12 13.87
N PRO A 109 -8.42 -13.70 14.97
CA PRO A 109 -8.32 -12.34 15.49
C PRO A 109 -6.90 -11.87 15.77
N VAL A 110 -6.08 -12.71 16.39
CA VAL A 110 -4.66 -12.42 16.65
C VAL A 110 -3.89 -12.25 15.35
N ALA A 111 -4.15 -13.08 14.34
CA ALA A 111 -3.50 -12.97 13.04
C ALA A 111 -3.78 -11.60 12.38
N TYR A 112 -5.03 -11.14 12.41
CA TYR A 112 -5.39 -9.80 11.94
C TYR A 112 -4.64 -8.72 12.72
N ALA A 113 -4.73 -8.74 14.06
CA ALA A 113 -4.12 -7.72 14.90
C ALA A 113 -2.60 -7.63 14.68
N VAL A 114 -1.90 -8.77 14.69
CA VAL A 114 -0.44 -8.81 14.53
C VAL A 114 -0.02 -8.38 13.11
N SER A 115 -0.68 -8.90 12.06
CA SER A 115 -0.33 -8.53 10.68
C SER A 115 -0.59 -7.05 10.41
N MET A 116 -1.72 -6.51 10.89
CA MET A 116 -2.06 -5.09 10.77
C MET A 116 -1.04 -4.20 11.48
N LEU A 117 -0.73 -4.53 12.72
CA LEU A 117 0.22 -3.75 13.52
C LEU A 117 1.61 -3.75 12.91
N LEU A 118 2.13 -4.92 12.57
CA LEU A 118 3.49 -5.04 12.00
C LEU A 118 3.60 -4.35 10.64
N PHE A 119 2.57 -4.46 9.77
CA PHE A 119 2.53 -3.73 8.51
C PHE A 119 2.53 -2.21 8.71
N SER A 120 1.72 -1.71 9.65
CA SER A 120 1.64 -0.28 9.92
C SER A 120 2.93 0.26 10.54
N VAL A 121 3.52 -0.48 11.48
CA VAL A 121 4.81 -0.16 12.09
C VAL A 121 5.92 -0.13 11.02
N TYR A 122 5.96 -1.12 10.13
CA TYR A 122 6.95 -1.20 9.05
C TYR A 122 7.01 0.09 8.23
N HIS A 123 5.87 0.72 7.93
CA HIS A 123 5.80 1.94 7.14
C HIS A 123 6.25 3.20 7.89
N ILE A 124 6.13 3.23 9.22
CA ILE A 124 6.36 4.44 10.01
C ILE A 124 7.61 4.34 10.90
N TRP A 125 8.10 3.14 11.17
CA TRP A 125 9.19 2.88 12.12
C TRP A 125 10.38 3.85 11.98
N GLY A 126 10.97 3.95 10.77
CA GLY A 126 12.15 4.79 10.54
C GLY A 126 11.92 6.27 10.83
N TYR A 127 10.71 6.77 10.54
CA TYR A 127 10.33 8.17 10.78
C TYR A 127 9.95 8.42 12.24
N ALA A 128 9.31 7.44 12.88
CA ALA A 128 8.86 7.56 14.26
C ALA A 128 10.02 7.43 15.28
N MET A 129 11.08 6.72 14.93
CA MET A 129 12.30 6.68 15.74
C MET A 129 13.03 8.03 15.75
N GLY A 130 12.98 8.78 14.64
CA GLY A 130 13.54 10.15 14.58
C GLY A 130 12.64 11.21 15.20
N ASN A 131 11.32 11.04 15.11
CA ASN A 131 10.32 11.93 15.70
C ASN A 131 9.11 11.13 16.22
N PRO A 132 9.00 10.91 17.54
CA PRO A 132 7.92 10.11 18.13
C PRO A 132 6.50 10.56 17.80
N SER A 133 6.29 11.84 17.44
CA SER A 133 4.97 12.33 17.04
C SER A 133 4.47 11.69 15.73
N ASN A 134 5.35 11.06 14.94
CA ASN A 134 4.99 10.36 13.70
C ASN A 134 4.28 9.03 13.95
N TRP A 135 4.28 8.49 15.17
CA TRP A 135 3.50 7.28 15.48
C TRP A 135 2.00 7.43 15.20
N ILE A 136 1.47 8.65 15.19
CA ILE A 136 0.07 8.91 14.85
C ILE A 136 -0.30 8.39 13.46
N TYR A 137 0.64 8.37 12.51
CA TYR A 137 0.39 7.94 11.14
C TYR A 137 0.18 6.42 10.98
N ILE A 138 0.37 5.63 12.04
CA ILE A 138 -0.03 4.21 12.07
C ILE A 138 -1.50 4.06 11.66
N ILE A 139 -2.38 4.98 12.06
CA ILE A 139 -3.81 4.93 11.76
C ILE A 139 -4.12 4.93 10.26
N GLN A 140 -3.23 5.45 9.41
CA GLN A 140 -3.42 5.42 7.95
C GLN A 140 -3.22 4.02 7.35
N TYR A 141 -2.38 3.21 7.97
CA TYR A 141 -2.03 1.88 7.44
C TYR A 141 -2.91 0.76 8.01
N LEU A 142 -3.57 0.97 9.16
CA LEU A 142 -4.44 -0.03 9.77
C LEU A 142 -5.60 -0.46 8.86
N PRO A 143 -6.38 0.46 8.24
CA PRO A 143 -7.50 0.07 7.38
C PRO A 143 -7.06 -0.70 6.15
N VAL A 144 -6.03 -0.22 5.44
CA VAL A 144 -5.54 -0.92 4.24
C VAL A 144 -5.01 -2.30 4.62
N SER A 145 -4.27 -2.42 5.72
CA SER A 145 -3.73 -3.70 6.18
C SER A 145 -4.84 -4.69 6.56
N PHE A 146 -5.90 -4.23 7.22
CA PHE A 146 -7.09 -5.04 7.48
C PHE A 146 -7.72 -5.58 6.19
N LEU A 147 -7.92 -4.70 5.22
CA LEU A 147 -8.58 -5.06 3.96
C LEU A 147 -7.72 -5.98 3.09
N LEU A 148 -6.39 -5.85 3.16
CA LEU A 148 -5.47 -6.78 2.52
C LEU A 148 -5.56 -8.18 3.14
N CYS A 149 -5.62 -8.30 4.48
CA CYS A 149 -5.86 -9.59 5.16
C CYS A 149 -7.22 -10.18 4.78
N ARG A 150 -8.28 -9.34 4.78
CA ARG A 150 -9.63 -9.74 4.38
C ARG A 150 -9.66 -10.22 2.92
N CYS A 151 -9.05 -9.48 2.01
CA CYS A 151 -9.01 -9.84 0.59
C CYS A 151 -8.26 -11.17 0.37
N TYR A 152 -7.14 -11.38 1.07
CA TYR A 152 -6.42 -12.65 1.06
C TYR A 152 -7.31 -13.82 1.51
N GLU A 153 -8.05 -13.67 2.61
CA GLU A 153 -8.98 -14.71 3.09
C GLU A 153 -10.13 -14.95 2.12
N ARG A 154 -10.75 -13.89 1.62
CA ARG A 154 -11.94 -13.97 0.74
C ARG A 154 -11.60 -14.57 -0.62
N CYS A 155 -10.44 -14.25 -1.18
CA CYS A 155 -9.94 -14.84 -2.41
C CYS A 155 -9.34 -16.24 -2.20
N ASN A 156 -9.01 -16.61 -0.97
CA ASN A 156 -8.21 -17.79 -0.62
C ASN A 156 -6.92 -17.90 -1.45
N SER A 157 -6.33 -16.75 -1.78
CA SER A 157 -5.12 -16.64 -2.61
C SER A 157 -4.42 -15.32 -2.32
N ILE A 158 -3.09 -15.36 -2.32
CA ILE A 158 -2.23 -14.18 -2.13
C ILE A 158 -2.42 -13.15 -3.27
N TRP A 159 -2.82 -13.61 -4.46
CA TRP A 159 -3.02 -12.73 -5.60
C TRP A 159 -4.17 -11.74 -5.42
N GLY A 160 -5.15 -12.06 -4.56
CA GLY A 160 -6.19 -11.12 -4.18
C GLY A 160 -5.66 -9.92 -3.42
N SER A 161 -4.82 -10.15 -2.40
CA SER A 161 -4.22 -9.05 -1.63
C SER A 161 -3.14 -8.32 -2.43
N ILE A 162 -2.32 -9.02 -3.23
CA ILE A 162 -1.36 -8.40 -4.14
C ILE A 162 -2.09 -7.47 -5.12
N GLY A 163 -3.16 -7.93 -5.76
CA GLY A 163 -3.96 -7.15 -6.71
C GLY A 163 -4.59 -5.91 -6.06
N LEU A 164 -5.15 -6.05 -4.87
CA LEU A 164 -5.69 -4.92 -4.11
C LEU A 164 -4.59 -3.90 -3.76
N HIS A 165 -3.45 -4.36 -3.28
CA HIS A 165 -2.33 -3.50 -2.90
C HIS A 165 -1.76 -2.75 -4.13
N MET A 166 -1.57 -3.46 -5.24
CA MET A 166 -1.18 -2.85 -6.52
C MET A 166 -2.17 -1.77 -6.96
N LEU A 167 -3.48 -2.02 -6.82
CA LEU A 167 -4.52 -1.06 -7.17
C LEU A 167 -4.46 0.20 -6.31
N VAL A 168 -4.35 0.05 -4.98
CA VAL A 168 -4.22 1.17 -4.04
C VAL A 168 -3.00 2.02 -4.39
N ASN A 169 -1.85 1.39 -4.62
CA ASN A 169 -0.62 2.10 -4.95
C ASN A 169 -0.66 2.74 -6.34
N ALA A 170 -1.25 2.06 -7.33
CA ALA A 170 -1.38 2.60 -8.68
C ALA A 170 -2.24 3.88 -8.71
N VAL A 171 -3.38 3.87 -8.02
CA VAL A 171 -4.25 5.06 -7.91
C VAL A 171 -3.54 6.18 -7.15
N SER A 172 -2.84 5.88 -6.07
CA SER A 172 -2.05 6.87 -5.32
C SER A 172 -0.94 7.48 -6.19
N MET A 173 -0.21 6.67 -6.94
CA MET A 173 0.84 7.13 -7.86
C MET A 173 0.28 7.95 -9.04
N TRP A 174 -0.91 7.59 -9.52
CA TRP A 174 -1.59 8.36 -10.57
C TRP A 174 -1.99 9.76 -10.09
N ALA A 175 -2.39 9.90 -8.83
CA ALA A 175 -2.78 11.17 -8.21
C ALA A 175 -1.60 12.15 -8.03
N ILE A 176 -0.35 11.67 -8.04
CA ILE A 176 0.84 12.53 -7.98
C ILE A 176 1.02 13.27 -9.31
N LYS A 177 0.75 14.57 -9.31
CA LYS A 177 0.93 15.42 -10.51
C LYS A 177 2.41 15.72 -10.77
N PRO A 178 2.91 15.63 -12.02
CA PRO A 178 4.24 16.09 -12.37
C PRO A 178 4.44 17.58 -12.05
N ARG A 179 5.63 17.96 -11.56
CA ARG A 179 6.03 19.37 -11.44
C ARG A 179 6.16 19.97 -12.86
N GLY A 180 5.11 20.51 -13.39
CA GLY A 180 5.14 21.08 -14.77
C GLY A 180 3.78 21.36 -15.37
N LEU A 181 2.67 20.93 -14.72
CA LEU A 181 1.30 21.33 -15.09
C LEU A 181 0.74 22.39 -14.14
N ALA A 182 1.58 23.25 -13.57
CA ALA A 182 1.11 24.60 -13.21
C ALA A 182 0.80 25.26 -14.54
N LEU A 183 -0.49 25.43 -14.84
CA LEU A 183 -0.95 26.28 -15.91
C LEU A 183 -0.18 27.59 -15.77
N SER A 184 0.77 27.82 -16.66
CA SER A 184 1.28 29.17 -16.89
C SER A 184 0.06 29.95 -17.38
N CYS A 185 -0.62 30.65 -16.46
CA CYS A 185 -1.47 31.76 -16.87
C CYS A 185 -0.53 32.79 -17.48
N PRO A 186 -0.57 33.02 -18.80
CA PRO A 186 0.15 34.14 -19.38
C PRO A 186 -0.68 35.40 -19.05
N GLY A 187 -0.11 36.27 -18.25
CA GLY A 187 -0.65 37.59 -18.08
C GLY A 187 -1.01 37.99 -16.66
N VAL A 188 -0.03 38.42 -15.87
CA VAL A 188 -0.05 39.71 -15.16
C VAL A 188 1.42 40.11 -14.94
N ALA A 189 2.06 40.61 -15.99
CA ALA A 189 3.16 41.52 -15.84
C ALA A 189 2.53 42.93 -15.59
N GLY A 190 2.20 43.22 -14.34
CA GLY A 190 1.77 44.50 -13.88
C GLY A 190 2.98 45.26 -13.33
N SER A 191 3.45 46.24 -14.11
CA SER A 191 4.37 47.29 -13.74
C SER A 191 4.04 47.88 -12.36
N VAL A 192 5.04 47.98 -11.50
CA VAL A 192 5.09 49.07 -10.50
C VAL A 192 6.47 49.71 -10.61
N ALA A 193 6.41 50.99 -10.93
CA ALA A 193 7.51 51.93 -10.92
C ALA A 193 8.04 52.15 -9.51
#